data_fdb4e7ef36de6f0d78edcd723ccdf0a4
#
_entry.id   fdb4e7ef36de6f0d78edcd723ccdf0a4
#
_cell.length_a   1.000
_cell.length_b   1.000
_cell.length_c   1.000
_cell.angle_alpha   90.00
_cell.angle_beta   90.00
_cell.angle_gamma   90.00
#
_symmetry.space_group_name_H-M   'P 1'
#
loop_
_entity.id
_entity.type
_entity.pdbx_description
1 polymer ?
#
loop_
_entity_poly.entity_id
_entity_poly.type
_entity_poly.pdbx_seq_one_letter_code
_entity_poly.pdbx_strand_id
1 'polypeptide(L)'
;MKKALTCALTIVTLNVNAHTHDFAKREVQVYADKSSHSFILTNRNDLKANFSVTIDNIEVGIVENLDKDESVPITLELHVEPDSTESKRICTFMQSYTPHQTRVCSLIILSRL
;
A
#
# COMPACT_ATOMS: atom_id res chain seq x y z
N MET A 1 31.12 17.33 24.70
CA MET A 1 30.60 17.27 24.45
C MET A 1 30.04 16.82 23.85
N LYS A 2 29.89 16.67 23.40
CA LYS A 2 29.35 16.40 22.76
C LYS A 2 28.55 15.69 22.79
N LYS A 3 28.17 15.28 22.97
CA LYS A 3 27.38 14.72 23.09
C LYS A 3 26.23 14.76 22.52
N ALA A 4 25.86 15.40 22.28
CA ALA A 4 24.79 15.87 21.66
C ALA A 4 24.40 15.02 20.56
N LEU A 5 25.19 14.75 19.88
CA LEU A 5 24.95 14.04 18.80
C LEU A 5 24.09 12.96 18.99
N THR A 6 24.23 12.44 19.92
CA THR A 6 23.46 11.36 20.18
C THR A 6 22.08 11.51 19.87
N CYS A 7 21.59 12.50 20.20
CA CYS A 7 20.24 12.74 19.99
C CYS A 7 19.82 12.34 18.68
N ALA A 8 20.54 12.63 17.85
CA ALA A 8 20.17 12.43 16.53
C ALA A 8 19.70 11.06 16.31
N LEU A 9 20.29 10.22 16.89
CA LEU A 9 19.97 8.95 16.62
C LEU A 9 18.65 8.62 16.91
N THR A 10 18.26 9.03 17.92
CA THR A 10 16.99 8.68 18.33
C THR A 10 16.02 8.82 17.29
N ILE A 11 16.13 9.77 16.62
CA ILE A 11 15.23 10.04 15.66
C ILE A 11 14.94 8.96 14.81
N VAL A 12 15.85 8.35 14.43
CA VAL A 12 15.71 7.36 13.54
C VAL A 12 14.68 6.39 13.84
N THR A 13 14.55 6.11 15.00
CA THR A 13 13.70 5.07 15.32
C THR A 13 12.29 5.33 15.09
N LEU A 14 12.02 6.48 14.83
CA LEU A 14 10.72 6.82 14.68
C LEU A 14 9.95 6.17 13.67
N ASN A 15 10.46 5.79 12.73
CA ASN A 15 9.69 5.50 11.65
C ASN A 15 9.57 4.14 11.28
N VAL A 16 9.34 3.30 12.02
CA VAL A 16 9.42 2.09 11.56
C VAL A 16 8.30 1.26 11.47
N ASN A 17 7.69 0.69 11.81
CA ASN A 17 6.63 -0.23 11.97
C ASN A 17 5.44 0.00 11.09
N ALA A 18 5.66 0.18 9.85
CA ALA A 18 4.56 0.31 8.92
C ALA A 18 4.66 -0.78 7.88
N HIS A 19 3.58 -1.01 7.17
CA HIS A 19 3.65 -1.86 5.99
C HIS A 19 3.95 -0.98 4.78
N THR A 20 4.36 -1.59 3.69
CA THR A 20 4.73 -0.84 2.50
C THR A 20 4.17 -1.46 1.23
N HIS A 21 3.97 -0.62 0.23
CA HIS A 21 3.74 -1.04 -1.13
C HIS A 21 5.03 -0.84 -1.90
N ASP A 22 5.25 -1.63 -2.94
CA ASP A 22 6.48 -1.52 -3.73
C ASP A 22 6.39 -0.39 -4.76
N PHE A 23 5.34 0.41 -4.74
CA PHE A 23 5.23 1.57 -5.62
C PHE A 23 4.42 2.67 -4.93
N ALA A 24 4.65 3.90 -5.33
CA ALA A 24 3.88 5.03 -4.84
C ALA A 24 2.90 5.51 -5.90
N LYS A 25 3.34 5.56 -7.15
CA LYS A 25 2.54 6.02 -8.26
C LYS A 25 2.97 5.28 -9.52
N ARG A 26 1.99 4.93 -10.34
CA ARG A 26 2.26 4.21 -11.59
C ARG A 26 1.31 4.75 -12.64
N GLU A 27 1.82 5.03 -13.85
CA GLU A 27 0.99 5.46 -14.97
C GLU A 27 1.03 4.36 -16.00
N VAL A 28 -0.13 3.89 -16.42
CA VAL A 28 -0.23 2.75 -17.31
C VAL A 28 -1.21 3.05 -18.43
N GLN A 29 -0.85 2.71 -19.66
CA GLN A 29 -1.77 2.78 -20.76
C GLN A 29 -2.41 1.42 -20.92
N VAL A 30 -3.72 1.37 -21.04
CA VAL A 30 -4.46 0.12 -21.14
C VAL A 30 -5.28 0.10 -22.43
N TYR A 31 -5.59 -1.09 -22.88
CA TYR A 31 -6.24 -1.28 -24.19
C TYR A 31 -7.57 -2.03 -24.08
N ALA A 32 -8.03 -2.30 -22.90
CA ALA A 32 -9.28 -3.03 -22.69
C ALA A 32 -10.03 -2.43 -21.50
N ASP A 33 -11.30 -2.80 -21.34
CA ASP A 33 -12.11 -2.30 -20.24
C ASP A 33 -11.52 -2.68 -18.89
N LYS A 34 -10.95 -3.86 -18.79
CA LYS A 34 -10.40 -4.39 -17.55
C LYS A 34 -8.94 -4.70 -17.75
N SER A 35 -8.16 -4.44 -16.75
CA SER A 35 -6.74 -4.79 -16.76
C SER A 35 -6.31 -5.24 -15.37
N SER A 36 -5.36 -6.15 -15.32
CA SER A 36 -4.85 -6.67 -14.06
C SER A 36 -3.58 -5.94 -13.67
N HIS A 37 -3.47 -5.56 -12.42
CA HIS A 37 -2.32 -4.84 -11.91
C HIS A 37 -1.90 -5.47 -10.60
N SER A 38 -0.61 -5.70 -10.45
CA SER A 38 -0.08 -6.35 -9.25
C SER A 38 0.90 -5.44 -8.53
N PHE A 39 0.93 -5.54 -7.24
CA PHE A 39 1.94 -4.87 -6.43
C PHE A 39 2.30 -5.74 -5.25
N ILE A 40 3.39 -5.42 -4.59
CA ILE A 40 3.86 -6.21 -3.46
C ILE A 40 3.56 -5.46 -2.16
N LEU A 41 2.87 -6.13 -1.26
CA LEU A 41 2.61 -5.63 0.08
C LEU A 41 3.59 -6.32 1.03
N THR A 42 4.30 -5.57 1.82
CA THR A 42 5.24 -6.11 2.81
C THR A 42 4.83 -5.66 4.20
N ASN A 43 4.74 -6.60 5.13
CA ASN A 43 4.44 -6.27 6.51
C ASN A 43 5.73 -5.89 7.23
N ARG A 44 5.86 -4.62 7.60
CA ARG A 44 7.02 -4.13 8.33
C ARG A 44 6.74 -3.95 9.82
N ASN A 45 5.59 -4.44 10.28
CA ASN A 45 5.27 -4.36 11.70
C ASN A 45 5.92 -5.52 12.44
N ASP A 46 6.07 -5.39 13.72
CA ASP A 46 6.73 -6.41 14.53
C ASP A 46 5.91 -7.67 14.67
N LEU A 47 4.63 -7.60 14.42
CA LEU A 47 3.72 -8.73 14.62
C LEU A 47 3.01 -9.11 13.35
N LYS A 48 2.55 -10.35 13.31
CA LYS A 48 1.71 -10.84 12.23
C LYS A 48 0.45 -9.98 12.20
N ALA A 49 -0.03 -9.65 11.05
CA ALA A 49 -1.17 -8.76 10.90
C ALA A 49 -2.04 -9.12 9.70
N ASN A 50 -3.27 -8.63 9.75
CA ASN A 50 -4.20 -8.73 8.63
C ASN A 50 -4.31 -7.34 8.02
N PHE A 51 -4.53 -7.30 6.71
CA PHE A 51 -4.65 -6.02 6.00
C PHE A 51 -5.89 -6.04 5.12
N SER A 52 -6.68 -4.99 5.16
CA SER A 52 -7.75 -4.84 4.19
C SER A 52 -7.23 -4.05 3.00
N VAL A 53 -7.70 -4.39 1.82
CA VAL A 53 -7.28 -3.75 0.57
C VAL A 53 -8.48 -3.01 0.00
N THR A 54 -8.31 -1.74 -0.32
CA THR A 54 -9.40 -0.95 -0.89
C THR A 54 -8.97 -0.31 -2.20
N ILE A 55 -9.94 -0.11 -3.08
CA ILE A 55 -9.78 0.68 -4.29
C ILE A 55 -10.80 1.81 -4.17
N ASP A 56 -10.32 3.04 -4.19
CA ASP A 56 -11.16 4.23 -4.05
C ASP A 56 -12.12 4.12 -2.85
N ASN A 57 -11.56 3.65 -1.73
CA ASN A 57 -12.26 3.50 -0.45
C ASN A 57 -13.28 2.34 -0.40
N ILE A 58 -13.30 1.47 -1.39
CA ILE A 58 -14.18 0.31 -1.36
C ILE A 58 -13.32 -0.93 -1.13
N GLU A 59 -13.65 -1.70 -0.10
CA GLU A 59 -12.86 -2.87 0.22
C GLU A 59 -13.06 -3.96 -0.84
N VAL A 60 -11.97 -4.49 -1.35
CA VAL A 60 -11.99 -5.51 -2.38
C VAL A 60 -11.32 -6.80 -1.92
N GLY A 61 -10.67 -6.81 -0.79
CA GLY A 61 -10.07 -8.04 -0.30
C GLY A 61 -9.40 -7.86 1.05
N ILE A 62 -8.97 -8.97 1.61
CA ILE A 62 -8.26 -9.00 2.89
C ILE A 62 -7.07 -9.94 2.75
N VAL A 63 -5.93 -9.51 3.24
CA VAL A 63 -4.74 -10.34 3.34
C VAL A 63 -4.64 -10.76 4.78
N GLU A 64 -4.71 -12.06 5.04
CA GLU A 64 -4.69 -12.54 6.41
C GLU A 64 -3.36 -13.12 6.82
N ASN A 65 -3.02 -12.93 8.08
CA ASN A 65 -1.87 -13.57 8.70
C ASN A 65 -0.54 -13.36 7.97
N LEU A 66 -0.27 -12.15 7.60
CA LEU A 66 1.00 -11.81 6.99
C LEU A 66 2.02 -11.63 8.09
N ASP A 67 3.09 -12.41 8.05
CA ASP A 67 4.11 -12.37 9.09
C ASP A 67 5.01 -11.14 8.98
N LYS A 68 5.76 -10.87 10.03
CA LYS A 68 6.72 -9.80 10.02
C LYS A 68 7.68 -9.99 8.85
N ASP A 69 7.92 -8.94 8.12
CA ASP A 69 8.80 -8.89 6.95
C ASP A 69 8.40 -9.82 5.80
N GLU A 70 7.22 -10.39 5.86
CA GLU A 70 6.71 -11.20 4.77
C GLU A 70 6.11 -10.32 3.70
N SER A 71 6.31 -10.67 2.44
CA SER A 71 5.78 -9.95 1.30
C SER A 71 4.83 -10.85 0.52
N VAL A 72 3.78 -10.26 -0.01
CA VAL A 72 2.81 -11.00 -0.80
C VAL A 72 2.38 -10.16 -2.00
N PRO A 73 2.22 -10.79 -3.18
CA PRO A 73 1.73 -10.05 -4.34
C PRO A 73 0.21 -9.92 -4.23
N ILE A 74 -0.28 -8.76 -4.56
CA ILE A 74 -1.71 -8.50 -4.60
C ILE A 74 -2.04 -8.14 -6.03
N THR A 75 -3.01 -8.83 -6.62
CA THR A 75 -3.44 -8.56 -7.99
C THR A 75 -4.85 -7.99 -7.96
N LEU A 76 -5.03 -6.89 -8.63
CA LEU A 76 -6.31 -6.20 -8.69
C LEU A 76 -6.77 -6.07 -10.13
N GLU A 77 -8.08 -6.16 -10.34
CA GLU A 77 -8.65 -5.93 -11.64
C GLU A 77 -9.22 -4.51 -11.63
N LEU A 78 -8.77 -3.68 -12.53
CA LEU A 78 -9.20 -2.29 -12.58
C LEU A 78 -9.92 -2.00 -13.89
N HIS A 79 -10.89 -1.11 -13.81
CA HIS A 79 -11.70 -0.71 -14.94
C HIS A 79 -11.36 0.71 -15.36
N VAL A 80 -11.42 0.97 -16.65
CA VAL A 80 -11.33 2.35 -17.15
C VAL A 80 -12.19 2.47 -18.39
N GLU A 81 -12.96 3.56 -18.48
CA GLU A 81 -13.82 3.81 -19.62
C GLU A 81 -13.03 4.17 -20.87
N PRO A 82 -13.58 3.91 -22.07
CA PRO A 82 -12.89 4.25 -23.31
C PRO A 82 -12.62 5.75 -23.37
N ASP A 83 -11.52 6.10 -24.00
CA ASP A 83 -11.14 7.50 -24.23
C ASP A 83 -11.08 8.33 -22.93
N SER A 84 -10.66 7.71 -21.85
CA SER A 84 -10.57 8.42 -20.59
C SER A 84 -9.28 8.11 -19.85
N THR A 85 -8.97 8.95 -18.90
CA THR A 85 -7.86 8.75 -17.98
C THR A 85 -8.45 8.81 -16.58
N GLU A 86 -8.23 7.77 -15.80
CA GLU A 86 -8.77 7.67 -14.44
C GLU A 86 -7.70 7.32 -13.45
N SER A 87 -7.78 7.91 -12.27
CA SER A 87 -6.87 7.59 -11.18
C SER A 87 -7.56 6.63 -10.23
N LYS A 88 -6.85 5.60 -9.83
CA LYS A 88 -7.35 4.64 -8.85
C LYS A 88 -6.45 4.69 -7.63
N ARG A 89 -7.03 4.90 -6.47
CA ARG A 89 -6.26 4.94 -5.24
C ARG A 89 -6.35 3.58 -4.57
N ILE A 90 -5.22 2.93 -4.42
CA ILE A 90 -5.14 1.62 -3.80
C ILE A 90 -4.61 1.82 -2.39
N CYS A 91 -5.38 1.47 -1.40
CA CYS A 91 -4.94 1.61 -0.01
C CYS A 91 -5.02 0.28 0.72
N THR A 92 -4.10 0.09 1.64
CA THR A 92 -4.14 -1.06 2.54
C THR A 92 -4.15 -0.54 3.96
N PHE A 93 -4.98 -1.16 4.80
CA PHE A 93 -5.13 -0.76 6.18
C PHE A 93 -4.77 -1.94 7.05
N MET A 94 -3.87 -1.74 7.99
CA MET A 94 -3.56 -2.78 8.93
C MET A 94 -4.70 -2.87 9.93
N GLN A 95 -5.27 -4.05 10.09
CA GLN A 95 -6.31 -4.28 11.08
C GLN A 95 -5.65 -4.44 12.44
N SER A 96 -6.06 -3.65 13.37
CA SER A 96 -5.41 -3.59 14.66
C SER A 96 -6.46 -3.47 15.74
N TYR A 97 -6.12 -3.91 16.94
CA TYR A 97 -7.03 -3.79 18.05
C TYR A 97 -6.93 -2.40 18.70
N THR A 98 -6.01 -1.60 18.24
CA THR A 98 -5.87 -0.26 18.81
C THR A 98 -6.63 0.72 17.91
N PRO A 99 -6.94 1.90 18.39
CA PRO A 99 -7.60 2.90 17.57
C PRO A 99 -6.69 3.44 16.45
N HIS A 100 -5.42 3.17 16.53
CA HIS A 100 -4.52 3.66 15.52
C HIS A 100 -4.33 2.61 14.44
N GLN A 101 -4.77 2.90 13.25
CA GLN A 101 -4.57 2.01 12.12
C GLN A 101 -3.61 2.65 11.15
N THR A 102 -2.66 1.86 10.67
CA THR A 102 -1.74 2.31 9.67
C THR A 102 -2.37 2.13 8.30
N ARG A 103 -2.32 3.17 7.50
CA ARG A 103 -2.86 3.16 6.15
C ARG A 103 -1.75 3.54 5.19
N VAL A 104 -1.59 2.78 4.12
CA VAL A 104 -0.64 3.09 3.05
C VAL A 104 -1.40 3.11 1.75
N CYS A 105 -1.22 4.14 0.97
CA CYS A 105 -1.93 4.30 -0.29
C CYS A 105 -0.96 4.52 -1.45
N SER A 106 -1.33 3.99 -2.60
CA SER A 106 -0.61 4.18 -3.84
C SER A 106 -1.59 4.53 -4.94
N LEU A 107 -1.13 5.19 -5.97
CA LEU A 107 -1.98 5.68 -7.03
C LEU A 107 -1.63 5.02 -8.35
N ILE A 108 -2.64 4.52 -9.06
CA ILE A 108 -2.46 4.01 -10.41
C ILE A 108 -3.31 4.89 -11.33
N ILE A 109 -2.67 5.46 -12.33
CA ILE A 109 -3.36 6.29 -13.31
C ILE A 109 -3.46 5.47 -14.58
N LEU A 110 -4.68 5.23 -15.03
CA LEU A 110 -4.94 4.42 -16.19
C LEU A 110 -5.42 5.30 -17.33
N SER A 111 -4.79 5.19 -18.49
CA SER A 111 -5.22 5.90 -19.66
C SER A 111 -5.65 4.90 -20.73
N ARG A 112 -6.84 5.06 -21.24
CA ARG A 112 -7.37 4.19 -22.28
C ARG A 112 -7.79 5.06 -23.46
N LEU A 113 -7.00 5.00 -24.50
CA LEU A 113 -7.26 5.84 -25.68
C LEU A 113 -7.87 5.06 -26.81
#